data_1bea54dc9a192186c6738119dd605b22
#
_entry.id   1bea54dc9a192186c6738119dd605b22
#
_cell.length_a   1.000
_cell.length_b   1.000
_cell.length_c   1.000
_cell.angle_alpha   90.00
_cell.angle_beta   90.00
_cell.angle_gamma   90.00
#
_symmetry.space_group_name_H-M   'P 1'
#
loop_
_entity.id
_entity.type
_entity.pdbx_description
1 polymer ?
#
loop_
_entity_poly.entity_id
_entity_poly.type
_entity_poly.pdbx_seq_one_letter_code
_entity_poly.pdbx_strand_id
1 'polypeptide(L)'
;MRKFAAPLALLLTSTACTTMEAAPAPVAAAADRMVSPILTSPEAVDTLTHAQPQVARVTHVALDLDLDFDAKRVGGTAELSVLAAPGAEEIVLDTNGLEIAQVTDGQGRALSHTVGEPVAEGGKGAPLTIRLDGAETLRIAYRAPADVSALQWLSPEQTKGGVHPFLFSQGQAILNRSWIPTQDSPGIRQTWEARITAPEPLDVVMSGVRQGEPEDLGNGRRAFTFVMDKPVPPYLIAIAAGDIDFRAIGPRTGVWAEPATLDRAWREVNDTEEMVVAAEELYGEYRWGRYDMIVLPPAFPYGGMENPVMTFLTPTFIAGDRSNNGLVAHELAHSWSGNLVTNAVWGDSWLNEGVTTYFENRIVEAVYGKQRAEQEAALMFANIQETLAEVGEDAPGTALSTDGGYQLGSAIAYDKGAFFLRTVESVVGRERFDSWLRQ
;
A
#
# COMPACT_ATOMS: atom_id res chain seq x y z
N MET A 1 -53.62 -10.64 -66.52
CA MET A 1 -53.53 -11.24 -65.18
C MET A 1 -52.30 -10.65 -64.50
N ARG A 2 -52.50 -9.75 -63.56
CA ARG A 2 -51.43 -9.06 -62.81
C ARG A 2 -51.08 -9.91 -61.61
N LYS A 3 -49.80 -10.26 -61.47
CA LYS A 3 -49.28 -10.88 -60.25
C LYS A 3 -48.59 -9.79 -59.39
N PHE A 4 -49.13 -9.54 -58.21
CA PHE A 4 -48.53 -8.69 -57.20
C PHE A 4 -47.39 -9.47 -56.51
N ALA A 5 -46.22 -8.89 -56.45
CA ALA A 5 -45.12 -9.30 -55.58
C ALA A 5 -45.05 -8.35 -54.37
N ALA A 6 -45.20 -8.88 -53.15
CA ALA A 6 -44.99 -8.13 -51.92
C ALA A 6 -43.51 -8.14 -51.50
N PRO A 7 -42.95 -7.07 -51.00
CA PRO A 7 -41.60 -7.07 -50.46
C PRO A 7 -41.57 -7.59 -49.02
N LEU A 8 -40.68 -8.53 -48.76
CA LEU A 8 -40.37 -9.07 -47.45
C LEU A 8 -39.45 -8.07 -46.71
N ALA A 9 -39.96 -7.39 -45.69
CA ALA A 9 -39.17 -6.52 -44.83
C ALA A 9 -38.39 -7.36 -43.80
N LEU A 10 -37.07 -7.36 -43.93
CA LEU A 10 -36.17 -7.98 -42.95
C LEU A 10 -36.01 -7.04 -41.75
N LEU A 11 -36.63 -7.37 -40.60
CA LEU A 11 -36.37 -6.69 -39.35
C LEU A 11 -35.01 -7.19 -38.79
N LEU A 12 -33.99 -6.34 -38.89
CA LEU A 12 -32.75 -6.48 -38.11
C LEU A 12 -33.01 -6.03 -36.70
N THR A 13 -33.19 -6.97 -35.77
CA THR A 13 -33.14 -6.70 -34.34
C THR A 13 -31.68 -6.57 -33.90
N SER A 14 -31.22 -5.36 -33.71
CA SER A 14 -29.95 -5.08 -33.01
C SER A 14 -30.11 -5.40 -31.55
N THR A 15 -29.56 -6.53 -31.10
CA THR A 15 -29.34 -6.83 -29.67
C THR A 15 -28.21 -5.94 -29.21
N ALA A 16 -28.55 -4.84 -28.55
CA ALA A 16 -27.60 -4.07 -27.75
C ALA A 16 -27.16 -4.96 -26.57
N CYS A 17 -25.90 -5.44 -26.61
CA CYS A 17 -25.25 -5.96 -25.41
C CYS A 17 -25.02 -4.78 -24.46
N THR A 18 -25.94 -4.55 -23.55
CA THR A 18 -25.68 -3.74 -22.36
C THR A 18 -24.75 -4.56 -21.47
N THR A 19 -23.46 -4.19 -21.45
CA THR A 19 -22.56 -4.57 -20.38
C THR A 19 -23.16 -4.00 -19.10
N MET A 20 -23.71 -4.86 -18.26
CA MET A 20 -24.06 -4.49 -16.88
C MET A 20 -22.72 -4.22 -16.17
N GLU A 21 -22.38 -2.94 -16.04
CA GLU A 21 -21.36 -2.47 -15.13
C GLU A 21 -21.79 -2.89 -13.72
N ALA A 22 -20.97 -3.69 -13.05
CA ALA A 22 -21.27 -4.11 -11.69
C ALA A 22 -21.31 -2.84 -10.82
N ALA A 23 -22.42 -2.61 -10.15
CA ALA A 23 -22.53 -1.53 -9.18
C ALA A 23 -21.40 -1.68 -8.14
N PRO A 24 -20.73 -0.58 -7.74
CA PRO A 24 -19.70 -0.62 -6.71
C PRO A 24 -20.26 -1.30 -5.46
N ALA A 25 -19.45 -2.16 -4.84
CA ALA A 25 -19.85 -2.83 -3.60
C ALA A 25 -20.16 -1.77 -2.53
N PRO A 26 -21.25 -1.89 -1.78
CA PRO A 26 -21.58 -0.93 -0.75
C PRO A 26 -20.47 -0.91 0.30
N VAL A 27 -20.08 0.30 0.73
CA VAL A 27 -19.16 0.48 1.87
C VAL A 27 -19.76 -0.25 3.08
N ALA A 28 -18.97 -1.12 3.71
CA ALA A 28 -19.46 -1.89 4.87
C ALA A 28 -19.89 -0.94 5.99
N ALA A 29 -21.07 -1.18 6.56
CA ALA A 29 -21.51 -0.44 7.74
C ALA A 29 -20.51 -0.66 8.89
N ALA A 30 -20.39 0.29 9.81
CA ALA A 30 -19.43 0.23 10.92
C ALA A 30 -19.50 -1.08 11.73
N ALA A 31 -20.69 -1.69 11.83
CA ALA A 31 -20.90 -2.97 12.51
C ALA A 31 -20.34 -4.20 11.77
N ASP A 32 -20.08 -4.08 10.46
CA ASP A 32 -19.64 -5.18 9.60
C ASP A 32 -18.15 -5.10 9.24
N ARG A 33 -17.44 -4.08 9.77
CA ARG A 33 -16.01 -3.90 9.50
C ARG A 33 -15.18 -4.97 10.18
N MET A 34 -14.19 -5.51 9.46
CA MET A 34 -13.28 -6.51 10.00
C MET A 34 -12.34 -5.88 11.04
N VAL A 35 -12.29 -6.45 12.23
CA VAL A 35 -11.36 -6.06 13.30
C VAL A 35 -10.26 -7.10 13.41
N SER A 36 -9.04 -6.73 13.07
CA SER A 36 -7.87 -7.61 13.16
C SER A 36 -7.41 -7.79 14.62
N PRO A 37 -6.87 -8.94 15.00
CA PRO A 37 -6.18 -9.10 16.28
C PRO A 37 -4.92 -8.22 16.34
N ILE A 38 -4.40 -7.96 17.54
CA ILE A 38 -3.09 -7.32 17.72
C ILE A 38 -2.01 -8.32 17.34
N LEU A 39 -1.06 -7.91 16.47
CA LEU A 39 0.07 -8.72 16.04
C LEU A 39 1.31 -8.53 16.94
N THR A 40 1.11 -8.47 18.24
CA THR A 40 2.22 -8.32 19.20
C THR A 40 2.16 -9.42 20.24
N SER A 41 3.33 -9.85 20.72
CA SER A 41 3.47 -10.70 21.90
C SER A 41 4.04 -9.87 23.06
N PRO A 42 4.02 -10.37 24.30
CA PRO A 42 4.66 -9.69 25.43
C PRO A 42 6.15 -9.41 25.21
N GLU A 43 6.82 -10.20 24.38
CA GLU A 43 8.24 -10.10 24.05
C GLU A 43 8.51 -9.14 22.88
N ALA A 44 7.54 -8.99 21.98
CA ALA A 44 7.64 -8.13 20.80
C ALA A 44 7.05 -6.75 21.07
N VAL A 45 7.88 -5.83 21.56
CA VAL A 45 7.50 -4.44 21.82
C VAL A 45 7.99 -3.57 20.67
N ASP A 46 7.06 -2.91 19.96
CA ASP A 46 7.41 -1.95 18.91
C ASP A 46 7.92 -0.65 19.56
N THR A 47 9.22 -0.41 19.45
CA THR A 47 9.88 0.78 20.00
C THR A 47 9.72 2.01 19.09
N LEU A 48 9.24 1.84 17.85
CA LEU A 48 9.07 2.90 16.87
C LEU A 48 7.69 3.57 16.89
N THR A 49 6.79 3.15 17.78
CA THR A 49 5.49 3.79 18.00
C THR A 49 5.34 4.26 19.45
N HIS A 50 4.48 5.25 19.66
CA HIS A 50 3.98 5.66 20.98
C HIS A 50 2.71 4.91 21.38
N ALA A 51 2.10 4.18 20.44
CA ALA A 51 0.85 3.49 20.63
C ALA A 51 0.91 2.45 21.76
N GLN A 52 -0.21 2.32 22.44
CA GLN A 52 -0.44 1.30 23.48
C GLN A 52 -1.64 0.43 23.08
N PRO A 53 -1.49 -0.46 22.08
CA PRO A 53 -2.62 -1.16 21.46
C PRO A 53 -3.36 -2.10 22.42
N GLN A 54 -2.75 -2.49 23.56
CA GLN A 54 -3.39 -3.27 24.63
C GLN A 54 -4.34 -2.41 25.47
N VAL A 55 -4.15 -1.08 25.50
CA VAL A 55 -5.01 -0.13 26.22
C VAL A 55 -6.14 0.34 25.29
N ALA A 56 -5.78 0.89 24.14
CA ALA A 56 -6.74 1.31 23.12
C ALA A 56 -6.06 1.30 21.75
N ARG A 57 -6.80 0.86 20.72
CA ARG A 57 -6.28 0.81 19.36
C ARG A 57 -7.28 1.29 18.33
N VAL A 58 -6.75 1.82 17.24
CA VAL A 58 -7.52 2.16 16.04
C VAL A 58 -7.84 0.88 15.28
N THR A 59 -9.09 0.74 14.85
CA THR A 59 -9.56 -0.40 14.04
C THR A 59 -10.02 0.02 12.65
N HIS A 60 -10.34 1.30 12.47
CA HIS A 60 -10.72 1.89 11.19
C HIS A 60 -10.33 3.35 11.12
N VAL A 61 -9.95 3.81 9.91
CA VAL A 61 -9.65 5.21 9.59
C VAL A 61 -10.52 5.66 8.43
N ALA A 62 -11.31 6.72 8.60
CA ALA A 62 -12.00 7.41 7.51
C ALA A 62 -11.37 8.79 7.32
N LEU A 63 -10.89 9.08 6.11
CA LEU A 63 -10.22 10.32 5.75
C LEU A 63 -11.13 11.16 4.83
N ASP A 64 -11.27 12.45 5.12
CA ASP A 64 -11.84 13.44 4.18
C ASP A 64 -10.83 14.58 4.04
N LEU A 65 -10.06 14.56 2.95
CA LEU A 65 -8.86 15.36 2.78
C LEU A 65 -8.91 16.17 1.50
N ASP A 66 -8.36 17.36 1.58
CA ASP A 66 -8.14 18.29 0.48
C ASP A 66 -6.65 18.37 0.13
N LEU A 67 -6.31 18.22 -1.18
CA LEU A 67 -4.98 18.37 -1.71
C LEU A 67 -4.78 19.80 -2.22
N ASP A 68 -3.96 20.58 -1.52
CA ASP A 68 -3.56 21.93 -1.92
C ASP A 68 -2.16 21.87 -2.56
N PHE A 69 -2.12 21.81 -3.89
CA PHE A 69 -0.87 21.76 -4.65
C PHE A 69 -0.07 23.05 -4.62
N ASP A 70 -0.74 24.21 -4.47
CA ASP A 70 -0.06 25.51 -4.40
C ASP A 70 0.66 25.66 -3.05
N ALA A 71 0.00 25.31 -1.97
CA ALA A 71 0.58 25.32 -0.63
C ALA A 71 1.39 24.06 -0.31
N LYS A 72 1.34 23.01 -1.16
CA LYS A 72 1.92 21.68 -0.93
C LYS A 72 1.48 21.09 0.40
N ARG A 73 0.17 21.10 0.67
CA ARG A 73 -0.41 20.69 1.95
C ARG A 73 -1.59 19.73 1.75
N VAL A 74 -1.75 18.85 2.73
CA VAL A 74 -2.94 18.02 2.90
C VAL A 74 -3.62 18.43 4.19
N GLY A 75 -4.94 18.58 4.18
CA GLY A 75 -5.69 18.91 5.38
C GLY A 75 -7.15 18.49 5.26
N GLY A 76 -7.81 18.36 6.40
CA GLY A 76 -9.19 17.94 6.49
C GLY A 76 -9.48 17.24 7.80
N THR A 77 -10.14 16.09 7.74
CA THR A 77 -10.51 15.30 8.93
C THR A 77 -10.09 13.85 8.81
N ALA A 78 -9.69 13.27 9.94
CA ALA A 78 -9.62 11.82 10.14
C ALA A 78 -10.66 11.42 11.20
N GLU A 79 -11.52 10.47 10.86
CA GLU A 79 -12.42 9.83 11.81
C GLU A 79 -11.88 8.43 12.11
N LEU A 80 -11.66 8.14 13.41
CA LEU A 80 -11.05 6.90 13.86
C LEU A 80 -12.06 6.10 14.68
N SER A 81 -12.26 4.81 14.34
CA SER A 81 -12.95 3.89 15.23
C SER A 81 -11.94 3.29 16.22
N VAL A 82 -12.28 3.33 17.50
CA VAL A 82 -11.40 2.93 18.59
C VAL A 82 -11.97 1.70 19.30
N LEU A 83 -11.12 0.70 19.52
CA LEU A 83 -11.37 -0.43 20.41
C LEU A 83 -10.55 -0.23 21.68
N ALA A 84 -11.22 0.12 22.77
CA ALA A 84 -10.62 0.35 24.07
C ALA A 84 -10.80 -0.85 25.01
N ALA A 85 -9.78 -1.16 25.80
CA ALA A 85 -9.88 -2.15 26.87
C ALA A 85 -10.78 -1.63 27.99
N PRO A 86 -11.41 -2.51 28.79
CA PRO A 86 -12.22 -2.08 29.93
C PRO A 86 -11.43 -1.17 30.90
N GLY A 87 -11.93 0.05 31.13
CA GLY A 87 -11.30 1.04 31.99
C GLY A 87 -10.21 1.88 31.34
N ALA A 88 -10.00 1.74 30.02
CA ALA A 88 -9.10 2.63 29.29
C ALA A 88 -9.66 4.06 29.27
N GLU A 89 -8.85 5.02 29.68
CA GLU A 89 -9.23 6.43 29.78
C GLU A 89 -8.74 7.25 28.58
N GLU A 90 -7.73 6.76 27.86
CA GLU A 90 -7.07 7.48 26.77
C GLU A 90 -6.59 6.54 25.68
N ILE A 91 -6.35 7.11 24.50
CA ILE A 91 -5.61 6.50 23.40
C ILE A 91 -4.41 7.38 23.03
N VAL A 92 -3.32 6.73 22.67
CA VAL A 92 -2.12 7.40 22.16
C VAL A 92 -1.97 7.09 20.67
N LEU A 93 -1.91 8.14 19.85
CA LEU A 93 -1.62 8.09 18.41
C LEU A 93 -0.21 8.61 18.16
N ASP A 94 0.34 8.25 17.01
CA ASP A 94 1.60 8.79 16.50
C ASP A 94 1.33 9.99 15.60
N THR A 95 2.16 11.04 15.71
CA THR A 95 2.17 12.20 14.83
C THR A 95 3.61 12.64 14.56
N ASN A 96 3.82 13.28 13.39
CA ASN A 96 5.09 13.94 13.10
C ASN A 96 4.82 15.27 12.41
N GLY A 97 4.70 16.33 13.21
CA GLY A 97 4.49 17.70 12.74
C GLY A 97 3.06 18.06 12.39
N LEU A 98 2.05 17.20 12.64
CA LEU A 98 0.65 17.51 12.33
C LEU A 98 0.13 18.69 13.17
N GLU A 99 -0.53 19.64 12.50
CA GLU A 99 -1.24 20.76 13.13
C GLU A 99 -2.66 20.29 13.50
N ILE A 100 -2.87 19.88 14.79
CA ILE A 100 -4.15 19.40 15.29
C ILE A 100 -5.03 20.63 15.66
N ALA A 101 -6.11 20.85 14.91
CA ALA A 101 -7.00 21.98 15.13
C ALA A 101 -8.08 21.66 16.17
N GLN A 102 -8.63 20.46 16.15
CA GLN A 102 -9.70 20.03 17.03
C GLN A 102 -9.78 18.51 17.12
N VAL A 103 -10.17 18.01 18.30
CA VAL A 103 -10.55 16.60 18.50
C VAL A 103 -11.94 16.57 19.13
N THR A 104 -12.84 15.77 18.54
CA THR A 104 -14.20 15.55 19.06
C THR A 104 -14.53 14.06 19.07
N ASP A 105 -15.56 13.68 19.82
CA ASP A 105 -16.18 12.36 19.67
C ASP A 105 -17.12 12.31 18.43
N GLY A 106 -17.72 11.13 18.19
CA GLY A 106 -18.67 10.93 17.08
C GLY A 106 -19.95 11.78 17.15
N GLN A 107 -20.24 12.42 18.31
CA GLN A 107 -21.37 13.32 18.52
C GLN A 107 -20.96 14.80 18.42
N GLY A 108 -19.69 15.09 18.16
CA GLY A 108 -19.17 16.46 18.05
C GLY A 108 -18.80 17.10 19.40
N ARG A 109 -18.81 16.34 20.50
CA ARG A 109 -18.36 16.84 21.81
C ARG A 109 -16.83 16.93 21.80
N ALA A 110 -16.29 18.07 22.20
CA ALA A 110 -14.84 18.28 22.28
C ALA A 110 -14.18 17.33 23.30
N LEU A 111 -13.08 16.72 22.90
CA LEU A 111 -12.25 15.86 23.74
C LEU A 111 -10.93 16.55 24.08
N SER A 112 -10.48 16.35 25.32
CA SER A 112 -9.17 16.85 25.75
C SER A 112 -8.06 16.04 25.10
N HIS A 113 -7.06 16.73 24.56
CA HIS A 113 -5.91 16.13 23.92
C HIS A 113 -4.64 16.92 24.17
N THR A 114 -3.50 16.27 24.05
CA THR A 114 -2.16 16.87 24.13
C THR A 114 -1.25 16.26 23.10
N VAL A 115 -0.44 17.10 22.44
CA VAL A 115 0.70 16.67 21.63
C VAL A 115 1.92 16.77 22.52
N GLY A 116 2.62 15.66 22.72
CA GLY A 116 3.83 15.59 23.54
C GLY A 116 5.07 16.09 22.80
N GLU A 117 6.21 16.02 23.46
CA GLU A 117 7.49 16.39 22.85
C GLU A 117 7.90 15.38 21.78
N PRO A 118 8.40 15.84 20.63
CA PRO A 118 8.84 14.94 19.56
C PRO A 118 10.12 14.20 19.94
N VAL A 119 10.15 12.91 19.63
CA VAL A 119 11.35 12.07 19.73
C VAL A 119 11.99 12.01 18.34
N ALA A 120 13.16 12.61 18.19
CA ALA A 120 13.86 12.68 16.92
C ALA A 120 14.49 11.34 16.51
N GLU A 121 14.89 10.52 17.49
CA GLU A 121 15.50 9.21 17.25
C GLU A 121 14.55 8.29 16.47
N GLY A 122 15.05 7.68 15.40
CA GLY A 122 14.28 6.80 14.51
C GLY A 122 13.12 7.46 13.77
N GLY A 123 12.98 8.80 13.83
CA GLY A 123 11.85 9.51 13.21
C GLY A 123 10.51 9.26 13.92
N LYS A 124 10.55 8.85 15.19
CA LYS A 124 9.36 8.43 15.95
C LYS A 124 8.29 9.52 16.10
N GLY A 125 8.67 10.81 15.99
CA GLY A 125 7.73 11.94 16.10
C GLY A 125 7.20 12.12 17.53
N ALA A 126 5.98 12.63 17.67
CA ALA A 126 5.37 12.97 18.92
C ALA A 126 4.10 12.14 19.22
N PRO A 127 3.82 11.81 20.49
CA PRO A 127 2.55 11.21 20.88
C PRO A 127 1.42 12.26 20.83
N LEU A 128 0.28 11.91 20.24
CA LEU A 128 -0.99 12.60 20.42
C LEU A 128 -1.84 11.78 21.39
N THR A 129 -1.93 12.23 22.63
CA THR A 129 -2.75 11.59 23.66
C THR A 129 -4.13 12.23 23.68
N ILE A 130 -5.18 11.42 23.57
CA ILE A 130 -6.58 11.85 23.57
C ILE A 130 -7.33 11.16 24.69
N ARG A 131 -8.03 11.96 25.54
CA ARG A 131 -8.95 11.43 26.55
C ARG A 131 -10.19 10.89 25.85
N LEU A 132 -10.52 9.62 26.10
CA LEU A 132 -11.66 8.97 25.44
C LEU A 132 -13.00 9.41 26.02
N ASP A 133 -13.10 9.57 27.34
CA ASP A 133 -14.36 9.89 28.04
C ASP A 133 -15.55 9.02 27.58
N GLY A 134 -15.26 7.75 27.26
CA GLY A 134 -16.21 6.76 26.77
C GLY A 134 -16.46 6.82 25.25
N ALA A 135 -15.71 7.62 24.49
CA ALA A 135 -15.85 7.69 23.02
C ALA A 135 -15.25 6.44 22.37
N GLU A 136 -15.99 5.87 21.42
CA GLU A 136 -15.56 4.79 20.51
C GLU A 136 -15.22 5.32 19.11
N THR A 137 -15.51 6.60 18.85
CA THR A 137 -15.21 7.30 17.61
C THR A 137 -14.56 8.63 17.93
N LEU A 138 -13.43 8.90 17.25
CA LEU A 138 -12.71 10.17 17.36
C LEU A 138 -12.74 10.86 16.01
N ARG A 139 -13.04 12.16 15.98
CA ARG A 139 -12.91 12.99 14.78
C ARG A 139 -11.85 14.04 15.02
N ILE A 140 -10.79 14.01 14.21
CA ILE A 140 -9.62 14.88 14.31
C ILE A 140 -9.60 15.80 13.10
N ALA A 141 -9.79 17.10 13.31
CA ALA A 141 -9.54 18.11 12.29
C ALA A 141 -8.08 18.52 12.34
N TYR A 142 -7.37 18.40 11.21
CA TYR A 142 -5.93 18.60 11.19
C TYR A 142 -5.42 19.06 9.83
N ARG A 143 -4.14 19.45 9.81
CA ARG A 143 -3.39 19.74 8.60
C ARG A 143 -1.97 19.20 8.72
N ALA A 144 -1.46 18.60 7.64
CA ALA A 144 -0.06 18.26 7.49
C ALA A 144 0.72 19.49 6.97
N PRO A 145 1.93 19.78 7.47
CA PRO A 145 2.78 20.85 6.92
C PRO A 145 3.28 20.50 5.51
N ALA A 146 3.90 21.48 4.83
CA ALA A 146 4.30 21.31 3.43
C ALA A 146 5.48 20.36 3.21
N ASP A 147 6.32 20.16 4.21
CA ASP A 147 7.60 19.43 4.17
C ASP A 147 7.55 18.10 4.93
N VAL A 148 6.41 17.44 4.95
CA VAL A 148 6.25 16.15 5.64
C VAL A 148 7.02 15.03 4.93
N SER A 149 7.55 14.11 5.73
CA SER A 149 8.43 13.04 5.25
C SER A 149 7.73 12.03 4.33
N ALA A 150 6.43 11.80 4.50
CA ALA A 150 5.68 10.83 3.70
C ALA A 150 5.27 11.35 2.32
N LEU A 151 5.15 12.66 2.09
CA LEU A 151 4.57 13.23 0.88
C LEU A 151 5.61 13.92 0.01
N GLN A 152 5.65 13.56 -1.26
CA GLN A 152 6.53 14.19 -2.27
C GLN A 152 5.68 15.00 -3.25
N TRP A 153 5.84 16.32 -3.21
CA TRP A 153 5.19 17.27 -4.10
C TRP A 153 6.15 17.65 -5.23
N LEU A 154 5.83 17.25 -6.45
CA LEU A 154 6.64 17.50 -7.63
C LEU A 154 6.06 18.68 -8.41
N SER A 155 6.93 19.59 -8.84
CA SER A 155 6.55 20.63 -9.79
C SER A 155 6.36 20.04 -11.20
N PRO A 156 5.67 20.74 -12.11
CA PRO A 156 5.49 20.27 -13.48
C PRO A 156 6.80 19.86 -14.18
N GLU A 157 7.90 20.56 -13.92
CA GLU A 157 9.22 20.29 -14.53
C GLU A 157 9.83 18.94 -14.08
N GLN A 158 9.33 18.39 -12.97
CA GLN A 158 9.76 17.09 -12.43
C GLN A 158 8.89 15.94 -12.94
N THR A 159 7.85 16.22 -13.73
CA THR A 159 6.96 15.23 -14.34
C THR A 159 7.33 15.00 -15.81
N LYS A 160 6.93 13.87 -16.37
CA LYS A 160 7.22 13.53 -17.76
C LYS A 160 6.45 14.40 -18.75
N GLY A 161 5.21 14.78 -18.37
CA GLY A 161 4.36 15.68 -19.16
C GLY A 161 4.81 17.13 -19.13
N GLY A 162 5.47 17.59 -18.07
CA GLY A 162 5.99 18.94 -17.92
C GLY A 162 4.93 20.04 -17.78
N VAL A 163 3.65 19.67 -17.56
CA VAL A 163 2.52 20.61 -17.55
C VAL A 163 1.82 20.64 -16.21
N HIS A 164 1.59 19.49 -15.60
CA HIS A 164 0.86 19.34 -14.34
C HIS A 164 1.77 18.88 -13.21
N PRO A 165 1.52 19.32 -11.97
CA PRO A 165 2.27 18.84 -10.80
C PRO A 165 1.89 17.39 -10.48
N PHE A 166 2.66 16.77 -9.59
CA PHE A 166 2.42 15.41 -9.13
C PHE A 166 2.60 15.31 -7.61
N LEU A 167 1.82 14.45 -6.98
CA LEU A 167 1.96 14.06 -5.57
C LEU A 167 2.07 12.54 -5.51
N PHE A 168 2.97 12.02 -4.68
CA PHE A 168 2.93 10.64 -4.21
C PHE A 168 3.35 10.54 -2.75
N SER A 169 2.89 9.48 -2.09
CA SER A 169 3.28 9.16 -0.71
C SER A 169 4.26 7.99 -0.65
N GLN A 170 5.02 7.95 0.45
CA GLN A 170 5.82 6.80 0.87
C GLN A 170 5.62 6.61 2.38
N GLY A 171 4.93 5.54 2.77
CA GLY A 171 4.55 5.30 4.17
C GLY A 171 5.56 4.47 4.98
N GLN A 172 6.28 3.57 4.33
CA GLN A 172 7.21 2.64 4.98
C GLN A 172 8.49 3.36 5.47
N ALA A 173 8.98 3.12 6.70
CA ALA A 173 8.40 2.21 7.69
C ALA A 173 7.28 2.86 8.54
N ILE A 174 7.45 4.13 8.96
CA ILE A 174 6.62 4.85 9.94
C ILE A 174 6.37 6.30 9.51
N LEU A 175 6.38 6.56 8.19
CA LEU A 175 6.28 7.92 7.67
C LEU A 175 4.83 8.42 7.60
N ASN A 176 3.83 7.52 7.61
CA ASN A 176 2.42 7.91 7.48
C ASN A 176 1.91 8.76 8.64
N ARG A 177 2.50 8.68 9.83
CA ARG A 177 2.23 9.58 10.97
C ARG A 177 2.51 11.07 10.66
N SER A 178 3.17 11.37 9.55
CA SER A 178 3.43 12.74 9.14
C SER A 178 2.27 13.38 8.35
N TRP A 179 1.30 12.57 7.89
CA TRP A 179 0.13 13.07 7.18
C TRP A 179 -1.21 12.48 7.63
N ILE A 180 -1.19 11.40 8.41
CA ILE A 180 -2.38 10.78 9.01
C ILE A 180 -2.15 10.62 10.52
N PRO A 181 -3.01 11.17 11.40
CA PRO A 181 -2.94 10.89 12.84
C PRO A 181 -3.49 9.48 13.09
N THR A 182 -2.61 8.50 13.34
CA THR A 182 -2.97 7.10 13.57
C THR A 182 -1.94 6.41 14.46
N GLN A 183 -2.12 5.13 14.73
CA GLN A 183 -1.13 4.29 15.42
C GLN A 183 -0.26 3.60 14.37
N ASP A 184 0.85 4.25 13.99
CA ASP A 184 1.69 3.90 12.85
C ASP A 184 2.70 2.79 13.20
N SER A 185 2.19 1.57 13.32
CA SER A 185 2.93 0.36 13.65
C SER A 185 2.47 -0.81 12.77
N PRO A 186 3.36 -1.69 12.31
CA PRO A 186 2.99 -2.81 11.44
C PRO A 186 2.10 -3.83 12.17
N GLY A 187 2.19 -3.92 13.49
CA GLY A 187 1.37 -4.79 14.32
C GLY A 187 -0.07 -4.31 14.54
N ILE A 188 -0.40 -3.06 14.19
CA ILE A 188 -1.74 -2.47 14.38
C ILE A 188 -2.44 -2.33 13.04
N ARG A 189 -3.24 -3.33 12.68
CA ARG A 189 -3.92 -3.39 11.38
C ARG A 189 -5.32 -2.77 11.48
N GLN A 190 -5.70 -1.99 10.45
CA GLN A 190 -6.95 -1.26 10.39
C GLN A 190 -7.53 -1.29 8.98
N THR A 191 -8.86 -1.30 8.86
CA THR A 191 -9.54 -0.99 7.61
C THR A 191 -9.51 0.53 7.39
N TRP A 192 -9.74 0.98 6.16
CA TRP A 192 -9.80 2.41 5.92
C TRP A 192 -10.68 2.77 4.72
N GLU A 193 -11.14 4.02 4.72
CA GLU A 193 -11.78 4.66 3.59
C GLU A 193 -11.26 6.09 3.47
N ALA A 194 -11.32 6.65 2.26
CA ALA A 194 -10.87 8.01 2.02
C ALA A 194 -11.72 8.71 0.97
N ARG A 195 -12.05 9.97 1.22
CA ARG A 195 -12.56 10.92 0.25
C ARG A 195 -11.49 11.98 0.03
N ILE A 196 -10.96 12.05 -1.18
CA ILE A 196 -9.85 12.94 -1.53
C ILE A 196 -10.33 13.99 -2.53
N THR A 197 -10.21 15.25 -2.19
CA THR A 197 -10.50 16.38 -3.08
C THR A 197 -9.21 16.87 -3.73
N ALA A 198 -9.19 16.94 -5.07
CA ALA A 198 -8.04 17.39 -5.86
C ALA A 198 -8.46 18.39 -6.95
N PRO A 199 -7.56 19.28 -7.42
CA PRO A 199 -7.83 20.18 -8.54
C PRO A 199 -7.87 19.41 -9.87
N GLU A 200 -8.74 19.86 -10.80
CA GLU A 200 -8.69 19.42 -12.19
C GLU A 200 -7.41 19.92 -12.89
N PRO A 201 -6.87 19.17 -13.88
CA PRO A 201 -7.40 17.91 -14.42
C PRO A 201 -6.83 16.67 -13.71
N LEU A 202 -6.17 16.81 -12.56
CA LEU A 202 -5.45 15.71 -11.89
C LEU A 202 -6.39 14.56 -11.54
N ASP A 203 -5.94 13.34 -11.77
CA ASP A 203 -6.58 12.13 -11.26
C ASP A 203 -5.89 11.67 -9.97
N VAL A 204 -6.61 10.91 -9.14
CA VAL A 204 -6.13 10.41 -7.85
C VAL A 204 -6.26 8.90 -7.83
N VAL A 205 -5.23 8.20 -7.35
CA VAL A 205 -5.27 6.78 -7.01
C VAL A 205 -4.79 6.55 -5.58
N MET A 206 -5.31 5.53 -4.94
CA MET A 206 -4.90 5.11 -3.59
C MET A 206 -4.78 3.59 -3.50
N SER A 207 -4.19 3.12 -2.42
CA SER A 207 -4.03 1.70 -2.07
C SER A 207 -5.33 1.01 -1.64
N GLY A 208 -6.47 1.44 -2.14
CA GLY A 208 -7.82 0.92 -1.91
C GLY A 208 -8.65 0.93 -3.18
N VAL A 209 -9.78 0.23 -3.14
CA VAL A 209 -10.68 0.14 -4.29
C VAL A 209 -11.42 1.44 -4.49
N ARG A 210 -11.26 2.04 -5.68
CA ARG A 210 -11.99 3.26 -6.08
C ARG A 210 -13.50 2.99 -6.13
N GLN A 211 -14.30 3.90 -5.58
CA GLN A 211 -15.74 3.79 -5.51
C GLN A 211 -16.40 4.74 -6.54
N GLY A 212 -16.77 4.18 -7.69
CA GLY A 212 -17.46 4.93 -8.75
C GLY A 212 -16.59 5.99 -9.44
N GLU A 213 -17.25 6.86 -10.21
CA GLU A 213 -16.63 7.99 -10.88
C GLU A 213 -16.37 9.15 -9.91
N PRO A 214 -15.36 10.00 -10.17
CA PRO A 214 -15.12 11.18 -9.35
C PRO A 214 -16.33 12.14 -9.34
N GLU A 215 -16.65 12.64 -8.16
CA GLU A 215 -17.69 13.68 -7.99
C GLU A 215 -17.15 15.05 -8.44
N ASP A 216 -17.81 15.70 -9.39
CA ASP A 216 -17.52 17.08 -9.76
C ASP A 216 -18.08 18.02 -8.68
N LEU A 217 -17.20 18.74 -8.00
CA LEU A 217 -17.55 19.70 -6.95
C LEU A 217 -17.79 21.11 -7.50
N GLY A 218 -17.60 21.33 -8.79
CA GLY A 218 -17.52 22.66 -9.39
C GLY A 218 -16.20 23.38 -9.04
N ASN A 219 -16.01 24.57 -9.57
CA ASN A 219 -14.81 25.39 -9.34
C ASN A 219 -13.49 24.71 -9.70
N GLY A 220 -13.50 23.76 -10.66
CA GLY A 220 -12.31 23.03 -11.09
C GLY A 220 -11.76 22.05 -10.05
N ARG A 221 -12.62 21.45 -9.25
CA ARG A 221 -12.23 20.44 -8.24
C ARG A 221 -13.09 19.18 -8.35
N ARG A 222 -12.49 18.04 -8.08
CA ARG A 222 -13.15 16.73 -8.06
C ARG A 222 -12.85 15.99 -6.76
N ALA A 223 -13.81 15.17 -6.30
CA ALA A 223 -13.61 14.28 -5.16
C ALA A 223 -13.62 12.82 -5.61
N PHE A 224 -12.71 12.06 -5.04
CA PHE A 224 -12.44 10.65 -5.31
C PHE A 224 -12.64 9.85 -4.03
N THR A 225 -13.36 8.74 -4.10
CA THR A 225 -13.63 7.90 -2.93
C THR A 225 -12.95 6.54 -3.08
N PHE A 226 -12.31 6.06 -2.01
CA PHE A 226 -11.59 4.80 -1.96
C PHE A 226 -11.94 4.03 -0.70
N VAL A 227 -11.89 2.70 -0.76
CA VAL A 227 -12.17 1.81 0.37
C VAL A 227 -11.17 0.66 0.39
N MET A 228 -10.62 0.38 1.57
CA MET A 228 -9.90 -0.85 1.91
C MET A 228 -10.65 -1.55 3.04
N ASP A 229 -11.46 -2.52 2.68
CA ASP A 229 -12.31 -3.29 3.59
C ASP A 229 -11.58 -4.38 4.36
N LYS A 230 -10.32 -4.62 4.01
CA LYS A 230 -9.43 -5.58 4.69
C LYS A 230 -8.46 -4.84 5.60
N PRO A 231 -8.21 -5.33 6.82
CA PRO A 231 -7.26 -4.69 7.71
C PRO A 231 -5.84 -4.76 7.15
N VAL A 232 -5.19 -3.60 7.06
CA VAL A 232 -3.79 -3.45 6.63
C VAL A 232 -3.01 -2.62 7.65
N PRO A 233 -1.68 -2.77 7.73
CA PRO A 233 -0.84 -1.84 8.48
C PRO A 233 -0.98 -0.41 7.96
N PRO A 234 -0.84 0.61 8.83
CA PRO A 234 -1.01 2.01 8.42
C PRO A 234 -0.06 2.46 7.30
N TYR A 235 1.17 1.96 7.25
CA TYR A 235 2.17 2.33 6.25
C TYR A 235 1.73 2.02 4.80
N LEU A 236 0.75 1.12 4.64
CA LEU A 236 0.17 0.74 3.35
C LEU A 236 -0.97 1.67 2.88
N ILE A 237 -1.35 2.69 3.65
CA ILE A 237 -2.26 3.74 3.18
C ILE A 237 -1.45 4.69 2.30
N ALA A 238 -1.65 4.60 0.99
CA ALA A 238 -0.86 5.34 0.01
C ALA A 238 -1.74 6.10 -0.96
N ILE A 239 -1.21 7.23 -1.46
CA ILE A 239 -1.86 8.12 -2.41
C ILE A 239 -0.88 8.54 -3.51
N ALA A 240 -1.39 8.63 -4.73
CA ALA A 240 -0.75 9.37 -5.81
C ALA A 240 -1.79 10.21 -6.55
N ALA A 241 -1.39 11.41 -6.98
CA ALA A 241 -2.24 12.33 -7.73
C ALA A 241 -1.43 13.07 -8.79
N GLY A 242 -1.93 13.08 -10.02
CA GLY A 242 -1.23 13.67 -11.17
C GLY A 242 -2.02 13.58 -12.45
N ASP A 243 -1.40 13.99 -13.56
CA ASP A 243 -1.91 13.76 -14.90
C ASP A 243 -1.58 12.32 -15.30
N ILE A 244 -2.50 11.40 -14.98
CA ILE A 244 -2.32 9.95 -15.13
C ILE A 244 -3.50 9.32 -15.86
N ASP A 245 -3.18 8.34 -16.72
CA ASP A 245 -4.15 7.52 -17.44
C ASP A 245 -4.03 6.05 -17.05
N PHE A 246 -5.11 5.30 -17.23
CA PHE A 246 -5.19 3.86 -16.95
C PHE A 246 -5.19 3.02 -18.21
N ARG A 247 -4.49 1.87 -18.17
CA ARG A 247 -4.60 0.84 -19.19
C ARG A 247 -4.70 -0.56 -18.58
N ALA A 248 -5.79 -1.27 -18.90
CA ALA A 248 -6.00 -2.65 -18.44
C ALA A 248 -4.98 -3.61 -19.07
N ILE A 249 -4.55 -4.61 -18.28
CA ILE A 249 -3.68 -5.71 -18.68
C ILE A 249 -4.50 -6.99 -18.78
N GLY A 250 -5.11 -7.39 -17.67
CA GLY A 250 -5.97 -8.56 -17.52
C GLY A 250 -7.30 -8.21 -16.86
N PRO A 251 -8.10 -9.21 -16.48
CA PRO A 251 -9.41 -8.97 -15.86
C PRO A 251 -9.33 -8.26 -14.52
N ARG A 252 -8.23 -8.41 -13.79
CA ARG A 252 -8.00 -7.80 -12.46
C ARG A 252 -6.69 -7.04 -12.33
N THR A 253 -5.96 -6.84 -13.43
CA THR A 253 -4.68 -6.14 -13.45
C THR A 253 -4.70 -4.97 -14.44
N GLY A 254 -3.94 -3.93 -14.13
CA GLY A 254 -3.79 -2.75 -14.96
C GLY A 254 -2.62 -1.88 -14.55
N VAL A 255 -2.31 -0.88 -15.35
CA VAL A 255 -1.23 0.07 -15.08
C VAL A 255 -1.70 1.50 -15.29
N TRP A 256 -1.36 2.34 -14.34
CA TRP A 256 -1.48 3.79 -14.36
C TRP A 256 -0.12 4.41 -14.65
N ALA A 257 -0.09 5.46 -15.42
CA ALA A 257 1.11 6.27 -15.63
C ALA A 257 0.76 7.62 -16.25
N GLU A 258 1.69 8.55 -16.24
CA GLU A 258 1.58 9.75 -17.08
C GLU A 258 1.40 9.34 -18.56
N PRO A 259 0.57 10.04 -19.36
CA PRO A 259 0.25 9.67 -20.75
C PRO A 259 1.48 9.37 -21.60
N ALA A 260 2.57 10.13 -21.42
CA ALA A 260 3.82 9.94 -22.16
C ALA A 260 4.60 8.66 -21.80
N THR A 261 4.27 8.03 -20.67
CA THR A 261 4.92 6.81 -20.16
C THR A 261 4.05 5.57 -20.32
N LEU A 262 2.73 5.71 -20.34
CA LEU A 262 1.74 4.65 -20.23
C LEU A 262 1.94 3.50 -21.24
N ASP A 263 2.17 3.78 -22.52
CA ASP A 263 2.36 2.74 -23.54
C ASP A 263 3.62 1.87 -23.28
N ARG A 264 4.69 2.49 -22.80
CA ARG A 264 5.94 1.78 -22.47
C ARG A 264 5.76 0.96 -21.19
N ALA A 265 5.15 1.54 -20.17
CA ALA A 265 4.83 0.86 -18.92
C ALA A 265 3.96 -0.38 -19.21
N TRP A 266 2.87 -0.23 -19.94
CA TRP A 266 1.98 -1.33 -20.29
C TRP A 266 2.69 -2.48 -21.01
N ARG A 267 3.59 -2.19 -21.96
CA ARG A 267 4.36 -3.24 -22.68
C ARG A 267 5.31 -4.00 -21.76
N GLU A 268 5.88 -3.30 -20.78
CA GLU A 268 6.80 -3.90 -19.82
C GLU A 268 6.06 -4.87 -18.88
N VAL A 269 4.86 -4.49 -18.39
CA VAL A 269 4.17 -5.24 -17.33
C VAL A 269 2.99 -6.09 -17.84
N ASN A 270 2.84 -6.31 -19.14
CA ASN A 270 1.65 -6.94 -19.70
C ASN A 270 1.50 -8.45 -19.43
N ASP A 271 2.45 -9.07 -18.75
CA ASP A 271 2.42 -10.44 -18.24
C ASP A 271 2.06 -10.53 -16.74
N THR A 272 1.72 -9.42 -16.09
CA THR A 272 1.39 -9.38 -14.66
C THR A 272 0.22 -10.29 -14.29
N GLU A 273 -0.81 -10.44 -15.15
CA GLU A 273 -1.92 -11.37 -14.86
C GLU A 273 -1.44 -12.84 -14.79
N GLU A 274 -0.45 -13.22 -15.62
CA GLU A 274 0.17 -14.56 -15.56
C GLU A 274 0.93 -14.75 -14.24
N MET A 275 1.60 -13.69 -13.74
CA MET A 275 2.26 -13.73 -12.44
C MET A 275 1.25 -13.91 -11.30
N VAL A 276 0.09 -13.21 -11.35
CA VAL A 276 -0.98 -13.36 -10.35
C VAL A 276 -1.50 -14.80 -10.33
N VAL A 277 -1.77 -15.39 -11.51
CA VAL A 277 -2.22 -16.79 -11.62
C VAL A 277 -1.17 -17.74 -11.05
N ALA A 278 0.11 -17.57 -11.42
CA ALA A 278 1.19 -18.40 -10.91
C ALA A 278 1.36 -18.28 -9.39
N ALA A 279 1.25 -17.06 -8.86
CA ALA A 279 1.31 -16.82 -7.42
C ALA A 279 0.14 -17.47 -6.67
N GLU A 280 -1.08 -17.45 -7.21
CA GLU A 280 -2.24 -18.14 -6.63
C GLU A 280 -2.06 -19.66 -6.60
N GLU A 281 -1.45 -20.24 -7.63
CA GLU A 281 -1.11 -21.67 -7.65
C GLU A 281 -0.08 -22.02 -6.58
N LEU A 282 0.86 -21.13 -6.29
CA LEU A 282 1.90 -21.31 -5.29
C LEU A 282 1.40 -21.07 -3.85
N TYR A 283 0.67 -19.98 -3.60
CA TYR A 283 0.43 -19.43 -2.26
C TYR A 283 -1.03 -19.31 -1.87
N GLY A 284 -1.97 -19.64 -2.78
CA GLY A 284 -3.40 -19.54 -2.55
C GLY A 284 -4.01 -18.23 -3.08
N GLU A 285 -5.31 -18.06 -2.88
CA GLU A 285 -6.12 -16.99 -3.48
C GLU A 285 -5.54 -15.58 -3.24
N TYR A 286 -5.50 -14.77 -4.31
CA TYR A 286 -5.25 -13.33 -4.24
C TYR A 286 -6.48 -12.62 -3.66
N ARG A 287 -6.36 -12.05 -2.46
CA ARG A 287 -7.50 -11.59 -1.66
C ARG A 287 -7.83 -10.10 -1.81
N TRP A 288 -7.04 -9.34 -2.56
CA TRP A 288 -7.15 -7.88 -2.63
C TRP A 288 -8.09 -7.38 -3.74
N GLY A 289 -8.64 -8.27 -4.57
CA GLY A 289 -9.52 -7.96 -5.68
C GLY A 289 -8.74 -7.59 -6.95
N ARG A 290 -8.32 -6.34 -7.09
CA ARG A 290 -7.48 -5.89 -8.21
C ARG A 290 -6.02 -5.77 -7.78
N TYR A 291 -5.12 -6.02 -8.73
CA TYR A 291 -3.71 -5.71 -8.65
C TYR A 291 -3.36 -4.72 -9.74
N ASP A 292 -3.47 -3.44 -9.43
CA ASP A 292 -3.07 -2.37 -10.32
C ASP A 292 -1.70 -1.82 -9.90
N MET A 293 -0.99 -1.25 -10.84
CA MET A 293 0.32 -0.64 -10.64
C MET A 293 0.28 0.82 -11.08
N ILE A 294 1.06 1.68 -10.46
CA ILE A 294 1.33 3.01 -10.98
C ILE A 294 2.83 3.21 -11.18
N VAL A 295 3.22 3.65 -12.39
CA VAL A 295 4.59 4.09 -12.65
C VAL A 295 4.69 5.55 -12.28
N LEU A 296 5.42 5.82 -11.22
CA LEU A 296 5.63 7.15 -10.66
C LEU A 296 6.68 7.95 -11.47
N PRO A 297 6.73 9.28 -11.29
CA PRO A 297 7.84 10.09 -11.81
C PRO A 297 9.21 9.65 -11.25
N PRO A 298 10.33 10.00 -11.94
CA PRO A 298 11.69 9.57 -11.56
C PRO A 298 12.16 9.98 -10.16
N ALA A 299 11.42 10.85 -9.48
CA ALA A 299 11.72 11.26 -8.10
C ALA A 299 11.37 10.19 -7.06
N PHE A 300 10.64 9.13 -7.42
CA PHE A 300 10.39 8.01 -6.52
C PHE A 300 11.70 7.25 -6.25
N PRO A 301 12.15 7.17 -4.96
CA PRO A 301 13.51 6.77 -4.64
C PRO A 301 13.72 5.25 -4.55
N TYR A 302 12.64 4.46 -4.57
CA TYR A 302 12.68 3.01 -4.41
C TYR A 302 12.41 2.28 -5.73
N GLY A 303 12.62 0.97 -5.78
CA GLY A 303 12.23 0.13 -6.90
C GLY A 303 10.72 0.07 -7.02
N GLY A 304 10.08 -0.41 -5.98
CA GLY A 304 8.64 -0.50 -5.82
C GLY A 304 8.18 -0.19 -4.40
N MET A 305 6.87 -0.30 -4.21
CA MET A 305 6.21 -0.25 -2.91
C MET A 305 4.92 -1.08 -2.98
N GLU A 306 4.77 -1.99 -2.06
CA GLU A 306 3.79 -3.05 -2.01
C GLU A 306 2.37 -2.60 -1.62
N ASN A 307 1.98 -1.38 -1.88
CA ASN A 307 0.66 -0.88 -1.52
C ASN A 307 -0.45 -1.77 -2.12
N PRO A 308 -1.34 -2.38 -1.32
CA PRO A 308 -2.37 -3.27 -1.83
C PRO A 308 -3.29 -2.55 -2.83
N VAL A 309 -3.77 -3.27 -3.85
CA VAL A 309 -4.58 -2.74 -4.95
C VAL A 309 -3.81 -1.80 -5.89
N MET A 310 -2.82 -1.03 -5.39
CA MET A 310 -2.11 -0.01 -6.17
C MET A 310 -0.60 -0.04 -5.85
N THR A 311 0.12 -0.96 -6.44
CA THR A 311 1.58 -1.04 -6.32
C THR A 311 2.25 0.18 -6.96
N PHE A 312 3.20 0.80 -6.25
CA PHE A 312 3.98 1.91 -6.80
C PHE A 312 5.29 1.38 -7.41
N LEU A 313 5.65 1.88 -8.60
CA LEU A 313 6.85 1.45 -9.32
C LEU A 313 7.67 2.67 -9.80
N THR A 314 9.00 2.55 -9.71
CA THR A 314 9.93 3.50 -10.35
C THR A 314 9.88 3.37 -11.87
N PRO A 315 10.03 4.45 -12.66
CA PRO A 315 10.10 4.32 -14.11
C PRO A 315 11.40 3.66 -14.61
N THR A 316 12.41 3.50 -13.75
CA THR A 316 13.72 2.92 -14.12
C THR A 316 13.63 1.41 -14.37
N PHE A 317 12.57 0.72 -13.89
CA PHE A 317 12.39 -0.70 -14.20
C PHE A 317 12.04 -0.96 -15.67
N ILE A 318 11.50 0.04 -16.40
CA ILE A 318 11.09 -0.09 -17.80
C ILE A 318 12.33 -0.23 -18.70
N ALA A 319 12.87 -1.43 -18.83
CA ALA A 319 14.02 -1.75 -19.68
C ALA A 319 13.62 -1.91 -21.17
N GLY A 320 12.38 -2.31 -21.45
CA GLY A 320 11.84 -2.56 -22.77
C GLY A 320 11.95 -4.03 -23.22
N ASP A 321 12.48 -4.89 -22.38
CA ASP A 321 12.67 -6.33 -22.62
C ASP A 321 12.24 -7.22 -21.45
N ARG A 322 11.58 -6.62 -20.45
CA ARG A 322 11.12 -7.26 -19.19
C ARG A 322 12.24 -7.84 -18.32
N SER A 323 13.47 -7.40 -18.54
CA SER A 323 14.60 -7.88 -17.75
C SER A 323 14.48 -7.54 -16.26
N ASN A 324 13.71 -6.49 -15.92
CA ASN A 324 13.51 -6.05 -14.53
C ASN A 324 12.13 -6.45 -13.95
N ASN A 325 11.38 -7.36 -14.58
CA ASN A 325 10.05 -7.77 -14.09
C ASN A 325 10.09 -8.63 -12.81
N GLY A 326 11.28 -9.03 -12.34
CA GLY A 326 11.46 -9.51 -10.97
C GLY A 326 10.93 -8.53 -9.93
N LEU A 327 11.09 -7.22 -10.15
CA LEU A 327 10.49 -6.19 -9.30
C LEU A 327 8.96 -6.32 -9.22
N VAL A 328 8.27 -6.52 -10.35
CA VAL A 328 6.81 -6.68 -10.36
C VAL A 328 6.41 -7.96 -9.61
N ALA A 329 7.17 -9.05 -9.77
CA ALA A 329 6.95 -10.29 -9.03
C ALA A 329 7.18 -10.11 -7.53
N HIS A 330 8.17 -9.29 -7.12
CA HIS A 330 8.43 -8.92 -5.73
C HIS A 330 7.24 -8.18 -5.11
N GLU A 331 6.83 -7.08 -5.73
CA GLU A 331 5.71 -6.28 -5.22
C GLU A 331 4.38 -7.07 -5.22
N LEU A 332 4.18 -7.95 -6.19
CA LEU A 332 3.02 -8.85 -6.18
C LEU A 332 3.09 -9.86 -5.03
N ALA A 333 4.27 -10.42 -4.76
CA ALA A 333 4.48 -11.43 -3.72
C ALA A 333 4.17 -10.87 -2.32
N HIS A 334 4.34 -9.57 -2.11
CA HIS A 334 3.90 -8.88 -0.90
C HIS A 334 2.41 -9.02 -0.62
N SER A 335 1.59 -9.35 -1.60
CA SER A 335 0.16 -9.61 -1.38
C SER A 335 -0.10 -10.77 -0.42
N TRP A 336 0.86 -11.66 -0.23
CA TRP A 336 0.83 -12.76 0.75
C TRP A 336 1.78 -12.52 1.92
N SER A 337 3.01 -12.10 1.66
CA SER A 337 4.01 -11.77 2.69
C SER A 337 4.19 -10.26 2.79
N GLY A 338 3.92 -9.68 3.93
CA GLY A 338 3.89 -8.22 4.14
C GLY A 338 2.47 -7.70 4.31
N ASN A 339 1.61 -7.84 3.31
CA ASN A 339 0.25 -7.31 3.33
C ASN A 339 -0.76 -8.23 4.05
N LEU A 340 -0.79 -9.53 3.72
CA LEU A 340 -1.69 -10.49 4.35
C LEU A 340 -1.12 -10.99 5.69
N VAL A 341 0.13 -11.44 5.68
CA VAL A 341 0.89 -11.83 6.87
C VAL A 341 2.00 -10.81 7.07
N THR A 342 1.90 -10.00 8.12
CA THR A 342 2.80 -8.89 8.40
C THR A 342 3.65 -9.18 9.64
N ASN A 343 4.89 -8.72 9.67
CA ASN A 343 5.72 -8.67 10.87
C ASN A 343 5.06 -7.82 11.96
N ALA A 344 5.18 -8.23 13.23
CA ALA A 344 4.60 -7.48 14.34
C ALA A 344 5.37 -6.20 14.66
N VAL A 345 6.68 -6.21 14.44
CA VAL A 345 7.62 -5.10 14.70
C VAL A 345 8.62 -4.96 13.56
N TRP A 346 9.15 -3.76 13.36
CA TRP A 346 10.09 -3.51 12.26
C TRP A 346 11.44 -4.19 12.42
N GLY A 347 11.82 -4.57 13.63
CA GLY A 347 13.02 -5.38 13.88
C GLY A 347 13.00 -6.75 13.18
N ASP A 348 11.82 -7.22 12.82
CA ASP A 348 11.59 -8.47 12.08
C ASP A 348 11.22 -8.23 10.60
N SER A 349 11.66 -7.13 10.01
CA SER A 349 11.38 -6.77 8.61
C SER A 349 11.77 -7.84 7.57
N TRP A 350 12.71 -8.74 7.92
CA TRP A 350 13.03 -9.89 7.08
C TRP A 350 11.85 -10.86 6.84
N LEU A 351 10.88 -10.92 7.77
CA LEU A 351 9.62 -11.66 7.58
C LEU A 351 8.74 -11.04 6.50
N ASN A 352 8.84 -9.74 6.30
CA ASN A 352 8.23 -9.04 5.19
C ASN A 352 9.06 -9.26 3.91
N GLU A 353 10.28 -8.74 3.88
CA GLU A 353 11.10 -8.63 2.68
C GLU A 353 11.75 -9.95 2.25
N GLY A 354 12.32 -10.71 3.19
CA GLY A 354 13.02 -11.97 2.88
C GLY A 354 12.09 -13.08 2.43
N VAL A 355 10.89 -13.18 3.04
CA VAL A 355 9.86 -14.12 2.58
C VAL A 355 9.35 -13.72 1.21
N THR A 356 9.12 -12.43 0.98
CA THR A 356 8.70 -11.89 -0.31
C THR A 356 9.74 -12.11 -1.40
N THR A 357 11.02 -11.89 -1.12
CA THR A 357 12.12 -12.17 -2.07
C THR A 357 12.21 -13.66 -2.43
N TYR A 358 11.95 -14.55 -1.47
CA TYR A 358 11.81 -15.98 -1.76
C TYR A 358 10.59 -16.25 -2.66
N PHE A 359 9.45 -15.61 -2.39
CA PHE A 359 8.22 -15.77 -3.19
C PHE A 359 8.38 -15.21 -4.60
N GLU A 360 8.99 -14.03 -4.75
CA GLU A 360 9.40 -13.44 -6.03
C GLU A 360 10.12 -14.44 -6.90
N ASN A 361 11.20 -15.03 -6.37
CA ASN A 361 12.04 -15.99 -7.11
C ASN A 361 11.23 -17.22 -7.56
N ARG A 362 10.25 -17.66 -6.76
CA ARG A 362 9.36 -18.79 -7.12
C ARG A 362 8.33 -18.39 -8.18
N ILE A 363 7.82 -17.16 -8.17
CA ILE A 363 6.95 -16.60 -9.23
C ILE A 363 7.75 -16.48 -10.53
N VAL A 364 8.97 -15.94 -10.47
CA VAL A 364 9.89 -15.86 -11.62
C VAL A 364 10.19 -17.24 -12.19
N GLU A 365 10.43 -18.26 -11.34
CA GLU A 365 10.59 -19.64 -11.77
C GLU A 365 9.37 -20.16 -12.54
N ALA A 366 8.16 -19.88 -12.05
CA ALA A 366 6.92 -20.37 -12.65
C ALA A 366 6.60 -19.67 -13.99
N VAL A 367 6.85 -18.37 -14.12
CA VAL A 367 6.51 -17.58 -15.32
C VAL A 367 7.63 -17.59 -16.36
N TYR A 368 8.88 -17.43 -15.93
CA TYR A 368 10.04 -17.25 -16.83
C TYR A 368 10.97 -18.47 -16.86
N GLY A 369 10.71 -19.47 -16.03
CA GLY A 369 11.45 -20.72 -16.00
C GLY A 369 12.64 -20.72 -15.04
N LYS A 370 13.06 -21.93 -14.71
CA LYS A 370 14.08 -22.20 -13.70
C LYS A 370 15.41 -21.51 -13.96
N GLN A 371 15.86 -21.45 -15.23
CA GLN A 371 17.15 -20.85 -15.57
C GLN A 371 17.19 -19.35 -15.17
N ARG A 372 16.12 -18.61 -15.41
CA ARG A 372 16.02 -17.21 -15.05
C ARG A 372 16.05 -17.03 -13.53
N ALA A 373 15.24 -17.79 -12.80
CA ALA A 373 15.20 -17.73 -11.34
C ALA A 373 16.55 -18.07 -10.69
N GLU A 374 17.28 -19.06 -11.22
CA GLU A 374 18.63 -19.41 -10.73
C GLU A 374 19.68 -18.32 -11.02
N GLN A 375 19.55 -17.59 -12.14
CA GLN A 375 20.42 -16.45 -12.43
C GLN A 375 20.18 -15.30 -11.44
N GLU A 376 18.93 -14.97 -11.15
CA GLU A 376 18.60 -13.95 -10.16
C GLU A 376 19.04 -14.36 -8.75
N ALA A 377 18.83 -15.62 -8.37
CA ALA A 377 19.34 -16.14 -7.10
C ALA A 377 20.87 -16.08 -6.97
N ALA A 378 21.59 -16.29 -8.06
CA ALA A 378 23.06 -16.16 -8.05
C ALA A 378 23.51 -14.70 -7.82
N LEU A 379 22.78 -13.73 -8.37
CA LEU A 379 23.04 -12.30 -8.11
C LEU A 379 22.76 -11.93 -6.66
N MET A 380 21.62 -12.37 -6.11
CA MET A 380 21.30 -12.19 -4.69
C MET A 380 22.37 -12.77 -3.77
N PHE A 381 22.86 -13.98 -4.09
CA PHE A 381 23.92 -14.60 -3.30
C PHE A 381 25.23 -13.80 -3.34
N ALA A 382 25.60 -13.28 -4.51
CA ALA A 382 26.78 -12.42 -4.64
C ALA A 382 26.63 -11.13 -3.81
N ASN A 383 25.44 -10.52 -3.80
CA ASN A 383 25.14 -9.34 -3.01
C ASN A 383 25.25 -9.61 -1.49
N ILE A 384 24.78 -10.77 -1.03
CA ILE A 384 24.98 -11.19 0.39
C ILE A 384 26.48 -11.29 0.72
N GLN A 385 27.26 -11.95 -0.16
CA GLN A 385 28.71 -12.13 0.07
C GLN A 385 29.45 -10.78 0.14
N GLU A 386 29.09 -9.84 -0.74
CA GLU A 386 29.65 -8.49 -0.74
C GLU A 386 29.28 -7.75 0.56
N THR A 387 28.00 -7.76 0.95
CA THR A 387 27.53 -7.14 2.19
C THR A 387 28.23 -7.73 3.42
N LEU A 388 28.35 -9.06 3.53
CA LEU A 388 29.06 -9.69 4.65
C LEU A 388 30.55 -9.37 4.68
N ALA A 389 31.19 -9.21 3.51
CA ALA A 389 32.60 -8.81 3.43
C ALA A 389 32.79 -7.36 3.89
N GLU A 390 31.82 -6.47 3.64
CA GLU A 390 31.87 -5.07 4.06
C GLU A 390 31.61 -4.86 5.55
N VAL A 391 30.57 -5.53 6.10
CA VAL A 391 30.13 -5.31 7.49
C VAL A 391 30.78 -6.30 8.48
N GLY A 392 31.34 -7.42 8.01
CA GLY A 392 31.87 -8.53 8.80
C GLY A 392 30.80 -9.58 9.12
N GLU A 393 31.13 -10.86 8.93
CA GLU A 393 30.20 -12.00 9.03
C GLU A 393 29.48 -12.10 10.38
N ASP A 394 30.16 -11.77 11.48
CA ASP A 394 29.65 -11.84 12.85
C ASP A 394 29.15 -10.48 13.37
N ALA A 395 29.05 -9.45 12.54
CA ALA A 395 28.58 -8.14 12.97
C ALA A 395 27.09 -8.20 13.38
N PRO A 396 26.64 -7.45 14.40
CA PRO A 396 25.24 -7.44 14.84
C PRO A 396 24.27 -7.11 13.71
N GLY A 397 24.66 -6.27 12.74
CA GLY A 397 23.84 -5.90 11.58
C GLY A 397 23.61 -7.02 10.57
N THR A 398 24.24 -8.20 10.75
CA THR A 398 24.00 -9.38 9.91
C THR A 398 22.91 -10.32 10.46
N ALA A 399 22.39 -10.06 11.64
CA ALA A 399 21.23 -10.79 12.18
C ALA A 399 19.96 -10.46 11.37
N LEU A 400 19.11 -11.47 11.15
CA LEU A 400 17.82 -11.27 10.47
C LEU A 400 16.85 -10.48 11.35
N SER A 401 16.77 -10.83 12.63
CA SER A 401 15.98 -10.09 13.63
C SER A 401 16.87 -9.09 14.39
N THR A 402 16.40 -7.89 14.62
CA THR A 402 17.14 -6.82 15.30
C THR A 402 16.33 -6.19 16.43
N ASP A 403 16.99 -5.72 17.47
CA ASP A 403 16.36 -5.03 18.60
C ASP A 403 15.88 -3.62 18.19
N GLY A 404 14.75 -3.55 17.46
CA GLY A 404 14.04 -2.31 17.14
C GLY A 404 14.60 -1.51 15.95
N GLY A 405 15.60 -2.01 15.21
CA GLY A 405 16.11 -1.38 14.01
C GLY A 405 15.39 -1.88 12.75
N TYR A 406 15.01 -0.96 11.86
CA TYR A 406 14.48 -1.29 10.54
C TYR A 406 15.62 -1.41 9.52
N GLN A 407 15.66 -2.52 8.77
CA GLN A 407 16.72 -2.81 7.78
C GLN A 407 16.23 -2.61 6.33
N LEU A 408 15.62 -1.46 6.03
CA LEU A 408 15.14 -1.14 4.69
C LEU A 408 16.27 -1.19 3.65
N GLY A 409 16.05 -1.91 2.55
CA GLY A 409 16.99 -2.04 1.44
C GLY A 409 18.27 -2.82 1.78
N SER A 410 18.32 -3.49 2.93
CA SER A 410 19.46 -4.30 3.34
C SER A 410 19.45 -5.68 2.69
N ALA A 411 20.55 -6.08 2.05
CA ALA A 411 20.75 -7.46 1.58
C ALA A 411 20.56 -8.51 2.70
N ILE A 412 20.65 -8.10 3.96
CA ILE A 412 20.40 -9.00 5.09
C ILE A 412 18.92 -9.32 5.22
N ALA A 413 18.04 -8.34 5.21
CA ALA A 413 16.60 -8.59 5.32
C ALA A 413 16.06 -9.30 4.08
N TYR A 414 16.42 -8.85 2.88
CA TYR A 414 15.95 -9.36 1.60
C TYR A 414 16.63 -10.68 1.22
N ASP A 415 17.88 -10.60 0.80
CA ASP A 415 18.59 -11.72 0.18
C ASP A 415 18.92 -12.82 1.17
N LYS A 416 19.50 -12.48 2.35
CA LYS A 416 19.82 -13.47 3.38
C LYS A 416 18.55 -14.12 3.94
N GLY A 417 17.46 -13.34 4.13
CA GLY A 417 16.15 -13.87 4.51
C GLY A 417 15.62 -14.89 3.49
N ALA A 418 15.66 -14.56 2.19
CA ALA A 418 15.28 -15.48 1.12
C ALA A 418 16.15 -16.75 1.09
N PHE A 419 17.48 -16.60 1.24
CA PHE A 419 18.37 -17.75 1.26
C PHE A 419 18.20 -18.63 2.49
N PHE A 420 17.80 -18.06 3.63
CA PHE A 420 17.38 -18.86 4.78
C PHE A 420 16.22 -19.79 4.41
N LEU A 421 15.18 -19.29 3.75
CA LEU A 421 14.03 -20.09 3.30
C LEU A 421 14.42 -21.12 2.22
N ARG A 422 15.28 -20.76 1.25
CA ARG A 422 15.82 -21.69 0.27
C ARG A 422 16.60 -22.84 0.95
N THR A 423 17.30 -22.53 2.03
CA THR A 423 18.01 -23.55 2.83
C THR A 423 17.02 -24.49 3.52
N VAL A 424 15.97 -23.94 4.13
CA VAL A 424 14.90 -24.75 4.73
C VAL A 424 14.23 -25.63 3.69
N GLU A 425 13.83 -25.08 2.52
CA GLU A 425 13.27 -25.83 1.39
C GLU A 425 14.19 -26.99 0.97
N SER A 426 15.50 -26.72 0.85
CA SER A 426 16.47 -27.76 0.43
C SER A 426 16.59 -28.94 1.41
N VAL A 427 16.38 -28.66 2.71
CA VAL A 427 16.45 -29.68 3.78
C VAL A 427 15.17 -30.49 3.90
N VAL A 428 13.98 -29.81 3.85
CA VAL A 428 12.69 -30.47 4.08
C VAL A 428 12.05 -31.02 2.80
N GLY A 429 12.52 -30.57 1.63
CA GLY A 429 11.99 -30.89 0.30
C GLY A 429 10.85 -29.91 -0.10
N ARG A 430 10.85 -29.55 -1.41
CA ARG A 430 9.95 -28.52 -1.98
C ARG A 430 8.47 -28.82 -1.74
N GLU A 431 7.99 -30.04 -2.03
CA GLU A 431 6.57 -30.39 -1.87
C GLU A 431 6.07 -30.21 -0.43
N ARG A 432 6.89 -30.60 0.55
CA ARG A 432 6.56 -30.44 1.96
C ARG A 432 6.58 -28.99 2.38
N PHE A 433 7.57 -28.23 1.89
CA PHE A 433 7.70 -26.80 2.19
C PHE A 433 6.54 -25.99 1.59
N ASP A 434 6.18 -26.24 0.33
CA ASP A 434 5.03 -25.59 -0.34
C ASP A 434 3.71 -25.92 0.37
N SER A 435 3.53 -27.16 0.83
CA SER A 435 2.33 -27.56 1.61
C SER A 435 2.24 -26.81 2.94
N TRP A 436 3.37 -26.54 3.59
CA TRP A 436 3.43 -25.76 4.82
C TRP A 436 3.15 -24.27 4.57
N LEU A 437 3.71 -23.68 3.51
CA LEU A 437 3.49 -22.26 3.17
C LEU A 437 2.02 -21.92 2.88
N ARG A 438 1.22 -22.90 2.45
CA ARG A 438 -0.21 -22.70 2.15
C ARG A 438 -1.12 -22.79 3.38
N GLN A 439 -0.63 -23.19 4.56
CA GLN A 439 -1.39 -23.32 5.81
C GLN A 439 -1.44 -22.02 6.60
#